data_8f8f7cd357fded913584cacf53028428
#
_entry.id   8f8f7cd357fded913584cacf53028428
#
_cell.length_a   1.000
_cell.length_b   1.000
_cell.length_c   1.000
_cell.angle_alpha   90.00
_cell.angle_beta   90.00
_cell.angle_gamma   90.00
#
_symmetry.space_group_name_H-M   'P 1'
#
loop_
_entity.id
_entity.type
_entity.pdbx_description
1 polymer ?
#
loop_
_entity_poly.entity_id
_entity_poly.type
_entity_poly.pdbx_seq_one_letter_code
_entity_poly.pdbx_strand_id
1 'polypeptide(L)'
;MARRRTFTEPAHPDEETRILFQWFEKLLPPFGRDGQDTLAAEAEPMPQRLVPFIWAATQGARPWLLAMMFFTALAGAFEAWLYAMLGQVVDRLSATPADQLLQTEKASIAWAIAILLGSIVLIALQTVFKHQALAGNFPMMLRWRFHRWLLNQSMGFFQDEFAGRISAKVMQTALSVRDICIIVGDVLVFMGITFTAMVVVVGSFDSVLLLPFAAWFTLYILTIVFFVPRLGASAKAQASARSLMTGRITDAYTNIATVKLFSHAGREADYARSAMREFLSTVYRQMRLVSAFEIVNHALMVLLILSTAGVAIYLWVQGQVGPGAVAAATAMTLRLIGLSHWILWEAAALFEHLGTVQDGLNSIARGQTIRDQPGAPALKVSRGEVKFENVSFCLLYTSPSPRDQRGS
;
A
#
# COMPACT_ATOMS: atom_id res chain seq x y z
N MET A 1 -25.00 32.54 -26.29
CA MET A 1 -25.86 32.10 -25.17
C MET A 1 -25.66 30.56 -24.98
N ALA A 2 -24.73 30.17 -24.14
CA ALA A 2 -24.43 28.78 -23.81
C ALA A 2 -25.20 28.44 -22.53
N ARG A 3 -26.19 27.56 -22.64
CA ARG A 3 -26.90 26.97 -21.49
C ARG A 3 -25.92 26.16 -20.66
N ARG A 4 -25.60 26.60 -19.45
CA ARG A 4 -25.00 25.76 -18.40
C ARG A 4 -25.96 24.59 -18.12
N ARG A 5 -25.56 23.39 -18.50
CA ARG A 5 -26.21 22.18 -18.00
C ARG A 5 -25.81 22.04 -16.54
N THR A 6 -26.73 22.32 -15.63
CA THR A 6 -26.62 21.90 -14.24
C THR A 6 -26.73 20.37 -14.22
N PHE A 7 -25.62 19.71 -13.88
CA PHE A 7 -25.68 18.30 -13.50
C PHE A 7 -26.50 18.23 -12.21
N THR A 8 -27.74 17.78 -12.29
CA THR A 8 -28.50 17.34 -11.13
C THR A 8 -27.87 16.03 -10.64
N GLU A 9 -27.30 16.03 -9.44
CA GLU A 9 -26.87 14.83 -8.76
C GLU A 9 -28.06 13.87 -8.64
N PRO A 10 -27.90 12.55 -8.91
CA PRO A 10 -28.95 11.59 -8.64
C PRO A 10 -29.23 11.57 -7.14
N ALA A 11 -30.51 11.60 -6.76
CA ALA A 11 -30.95 11.47 -5.37
C ALA A 11 -30.45 10.16 -4.79
N HIS A 12 -29.56 10.24 -3.76
CA HIS A 12 -29.01 9.07 -3.06
C HIS A 12 -29.98 8.59 -1.97
N PRO A 13 -30.12 7.25 -1.78
CA PRO A 13 -31.09 6.68 -0.87
C PRO A 13 -30.84 6.86 0.64
N ASP A 14 -29.69 7.44 1.06
CA ASP A 14 -29.30 7.42 2.48
C ASP A 14 -28.82 8.79 2.97
N GLU A 15 -29.75 9.72 3.25
CA GLU A 15 -29.40 11.05 3.79
C GLU A 15 -28.80 10.99 5.21
N GLU A 16 -29.23 10.05 6.06
CA GLU A 16 -28.75 9.96 7.44
C GLU A 16 -27.34 9.38 7.57
N THR A 17 -26.99 8.35 6.83
CA THR A 17 -25.61 7.80 6.77
C THR A 17 -24.64 8.79 6.17
N ARG A 18 -25.09 9.65 5.25
CA ARG A 18 -24.31 10.70 4.62
C ARG A 18 -23.78 11.72 5.64
N ILE A 19 -24.57 12.13 6.62
CA ILE A 19 -24.20 13.16 7.60
C ILE A 19 -23.07 12.66 8.51
N LEU A 20 -23.13 11.39 8.97
CA LEU A 20 -22.14 10.82 9.88
C LEU A 20 -20.75 10.75 9.25
N PHE A 21 -20.66 10.33 7.98
CA PHE A 21 -19.37 10.16 7.29
C PHE A 21 -18.81 11.47 6.73
N GLN A 22 -19.67 12.44 6.35
CA GLN A 22 -19.25 13.74 5.81
C GLN A 22 -18.29 14.51 6.72
N TRP A 23 -18.43 14.37 8.03
CA TRP A 23 -17.51 15.03 8.97
C TRP A 23 -16.08 14.49 8.79
N PHE A 24 -15.91 13.16 8.66
CA PHE A 24 -14.62 12.52 8.46
C PHE A 24 -14.04 12.80 7.08
N GLU A 25 -14.88 12.88 6.05
CA GLU A 25 -14.48 13.26 4.68
C GLU A 25 -13.89 14.66 4.61
N LYS A 26 -14.35 15.58 5.47
CA LYS A 26 -13.86 16.96 5.57
C LYS A 26 -12.56 17.12 6.36
N LEU A 27 -12.09 16.08 7.06
CA LEU A 27 -10.88 16.16 7.89
C LEU A 27 -9.62 16.41 7.08
N LEU A 28 -9.54 15.86 5.87
CA LEU A 28 -8.42 16.05 4.95
C LEU A 28 -8.94 16.62 3.62
N PRO A 29 -9.10 17.97 3.49
CA PRO A 29 -9.56 18.56 2.26
C PRO A 29 -8.52 18.36 1.14
N PRO A 30 -8.86 17.70 0.04
CA PRO A 30 -7.89 17.30 -0.98
C PRO A 30 -7.35 18.48 -1.79
N PHE A 31 -8.10 19.56 -1.90
CA PHE A 31 -7.76 20.75 -2.70
C PHE A 31 -7.31 21.97 -1.87
N GLY A 32 -7.09 21.78 -0.55
CA GLY A 32 -6.84 22.88 0.38
C GLY A 32 -8.14 23.47 0.94
N ARG A 33 -8.01 24.42 1.89
CA ARG A 33 -9.17 25.17 2.39
C ARG A 33 -9.40 26.37 1.46
N ASP A 34 -10.67 26.67 1.19
CA ASP A 34 -11.06 27.80 0.36
C ASP A 34 -10.27 29.08 0.71
N GLY A 35 -9.60 29.67 -0.26
CA GLY A 35 -8.83 30.91 -0.12
C GLY A 35 -7.31 30.75 0.12
N GLN A 36 -6.78 29.56 0.33
CA GLN A 36 -5.32 29.33 0.46
C GLN A 36 -4.66 28.81 -0.82
N ASP A 37 -5.43 28.53 -1.86
CA ASP A 37 -4.91 28.14 -3.19
C ASP A 37 -4.47 29.35 -4.01
N THR A 38 -3.50 30.13 -3.51
CA THR A 38 -2.76 31.00 -4.41
C THR A 38 -1.88 30.12 -5.29
N LEU A 39 -2.04 30.24 -6.60
CA LEU A 39 -1.20 29.58 -7.63
C LEU A 39 0.31 29.82 -7.41
N ALA A 40 0.64 30.85 -6.64
CA ALA A 40 1.98 31.30 -6.30
C ALA A 40 2.55 30.68 -5.01
N ALA A 41 1.78 29.97 -4.20
CA ALA A 41 2.32 29.30 -3.02
C ALA A 41 3.12 28.08 -3.46
N GLU A 42 4.34 28.37 -3.86
CA GLU A 42 5.55 27.54 -3.83
C GLU A 42 5.28 26.07 -3.63
N ALA A 43 5.05 25.36 -4.74
CA ALA A 43 5.22 23.93 -4.73
C ALA A 43 6.71 23.68 -4.46
N GLU A 44 7.07 23.44 -3.19
CA GLU A 44 8.43 23.06 -2.81
C GLU A 44 8.90 21.89 -3.67
N PRO A 45 10.16 21.92 -4.14
CA PRO A 45 10.69 20.83 -4.93
C PRO A 45 10.62 19.52 -4.16
N MET A 46 9.96 18.52 -4.74
CA MET A 46 9.86 17.21 -4.14
C MET A 46 11.23 16.55 -4.05
N PRO A 47 11.58 15.89 -2.92
CA PRO A 47 12.84 15.19 -2.78
C PRO A 47 13.01 14.10 -3.84
N GLN A 48 14.22 13.95 -4.39
CA GLN A 48 14.53 12.97 -5.44
C GLN A 48 14.82 11.56 -4.89
N ARG A 49 14.87 11.38 -3.58
CA ARG A 49 15.07 10.07 -2.92
C ARG A 49 13.74 9.52 -2.45
N LEU A 50 13.54 8.22 -2.60
CA LEU A 50 12.26 7.53 -2.36
C LEU A 50 11.68 7.79 -0.97
N VAL A 51 12.42 7.52 0.10
CA VAL A 51 11.92 7.68 1.48
C VAL A 51 11.62 9.15 1.83
N PRO A 52 12.51 10.13 1.56
CA PRO A 52 12.20 11.54 1.73
C PRO A 52 11.03 12.02 0.89
N PHE A 53 10.84 11.49 -0.34
CA PHE A 53 9.71 11.82 -1.19
C PHE A 53 8.39 11.36 -0.55
N ILE A 54 8.31 10.08 -0.12
CA ILE A 54 7.13 9.55 0.55
C ILE A 54 6.83 10.36 1.81
N TRP A 55 7.86 10.67 2.60
CA TRP A 55 7.71 11.49 3.81
C TRP A 55 7.20 12.91 3.52
N ALA A 56 7.71 13.58 2.50
CA ALA A 56 7.21 14.88 2.06
C ALA A 56 5.76 14.79 1.55
N ALA A 57 5.44 13.71 0.82
CA ALA A 57 4.10 13.46 0.32
C ALA A 57 3.05 13.31 1.43
N THR A 58 3.43 12.78 2.61
CA THR A 58 2.49 12.66 3.76
C THR A 58 2.17 13.99 4.45
N GLN A 59 2.85 15.09 4.10
CA GLN A 59 2.59 16.41 4.70
C GLN A 59 1.12 16.82 4.52
N GLY A 60 0.48 17.22 5.61
CA GLY A 60 -0.97 17.49 5.66
C GLY A 60 -1.84 16.28 6.02
N ALA A 61 -1.43 15.06 5.64
CA ALA A 61 -2.13 13.82 6.00
C ALA A 61 -1.60 13.16 7.29
N ARG A 62 -0.42 13.58 7.80
CA ARG A 62 0.26 12.97 8.96
C ARG A 62 -0.62 12.78 10.20
N PRO A 63 -1.40 13.78 10.67
CA PRO A 63 -2.21 13.60 11.87
C PRO A 63 -3.26 12.50 11.70
N TRP A 64 -3.82 12.36 10.51
CA TRP A 64 -4.82 11.34 10.20
C TRP A 64 -4.21 9.95 10.00
N LEU A 65 -3.00 9.88 9.43
CA LEU A 65 -2.20 8.65 9.38
C LEU A 65 -1.85 8.19 10.80
N LEU A 66 -1.42 9.09 11.68
CA LEU A 66 -1.12 8.77 13.08
C LEU A 66 -2.36 8.33 13.85
N ALA A 67 -3.52 8.97 13.62
CA ALA A 67 -4.78 8.54 14.21
C ALA A 67 -5.17 7.12 13.76
N MET A 68 -5.06 6.83 12.46
CA MET A 68 -5.27 5.49 11.92
C MET A 68 -4.32 4.48 12.59
N MET A 69 -3.02 4.77 12.64
CA MET A 69 -2.01 3.90 13.29
C MET A 69 -2.32 3.65 14.75
N PHE A 70 -2.76 4.67 15.49
CA PHE A 70 -3.13 4.55 16.91
C PHE A 70 -4.31 3.59 17.11
N PHE A 71 -5.39 3.77 16.36
CA PHE A 71 -6.55 2.87 16.48
C PHE A 71 -6.24 1.46 15.98
N THR A 72 -5.40 1.33 14.97
CA THR A 72 -4.89 0.04 14.49
C THR A 72 -4.04 -0.67 15.55
N ALA A 73 -3.13 0.04 16.21
CA ALA A 73 -2.33 -0.51 17.30
C ALA A 73 -3.21 -0.98 18.47
N LEU A 74 -4.22 -0.18 18.82
CA LEU A 74 -5.18 -0.53 19.87
C LEU A 74 -6.02 -1.75 19.48
N ALA A 75 -6.43 -1.86 18.21
CA ALA A 75 -7.15 -3.03 17.68
C ALA A 75 -6.29 -4.30 17.74
N GLY A 76 -4.99 -4.21 17.37
CA GLY A 76 -4.06 -5.33 17.47
C GLY A 76 -3.81 -5.78 18.91
N ALA A 77 -3.65 -4.85 19.84
CA ALA A 77 -3.53 -5.16 21.27
C ALA A 77 -4.80 -5.78 21.82
N PHE A 78 -5.96 -5.26 21.43
CA PHE A 78 -7.26 -5.80 21.81
C PHE A 78 -7.45 -7.25 21.32
N GLU A 79 -7.04 -7.54 20.09
CA GLU A 79 -7.12 -8.91 19.56
C GLU A 79 -6.29 -9.90 20.41
N ALA A 80 -5.06 -9.56 20.77
CA ALA A 80 -4.24 -10.40 21.64
C ALA A 80 -4.84 -10.57 23.04
N TRP A 81 -5.44 -9.51 23.57
CA TRP A 81 -6.15 -9.56 24.86
C TRP A 81 -7.37 -10.50 24.83
N LEU A 82 -8.08 -10.60 23.69
CA LEU A 82 -9.18 -11.58 23.54
C LEU A 82 -8.72 -13.03 23.75
N TYR A 83 -7.52 -13.39 23.30
CA TYR A 83 -6.97 -14.74 23.53
C TYR A 83 -6.57 -14.94 25.01
N ALA A 84 -6.06 -13.91 25.67
CA ALA A 84 -5.81 -13.96 27.12
C ALA A 84 -7.12 -14.16 27.91
N MET A 85 -8.18 -13.44 27.51
CA MET A 85 -9.51 -13.58 28.09
C MET A 85 -10.07 -14.99 27.86
N LEU A 86 -9.88 -15.57 26.65
CA LEU A 86 -10.29 -16.95 26.36
C LEU A 86 -9.63 -17.92 27.35
N GLY A 87 -8.33 -17.77 27.61
CA GLY A 87 -7.62 -18.58 28.59
C GLY A 87 -8.21 -18.47 29.99
N GLN A 88 -8.48 -17.25 30.45
CA GLN A 88 -9.10 -17.01 31.75
C GLN A 88 -10.51 -17.63 31.86
N VAL A 89 -11.31 -17.53 30.78
CA VAL A 89 -12.64 -18.16 30.73
C VAL A 89 -12.53 -19.68 30.87
N VAL A 90 -11.61 -20.33 30.18
CA VAL A 90 -11.37 -21.78 30.25
C VAL A 90 -10.93 -22.17 31.66
N ASP A 91 -10.01 -21.43 32.29
CA ASP A 91 -9.57 -21.70 33.67
C ASP A 91 -10.72 -21.60 34.69
N ARG A 92 -11.55 -20.58 34.57
CA ARG A 92 -12.71 -20.39 35.44
C ARG A 92 -13.79 -21.47 35.25
N LEU A 93 -14.07 -21.85 33.99
CA LEU A 93 -14.99 -22.95 33.68
C LEU A 93 -14.50 -24.29 34.25
N SER A 94 -13.17 -24.50 34.27
CA SER A 94 -12.58 -25.73 34.84
C SER A 94 -12.57 -25.73 36.37
N ALA A 95 -12.53 -24.58 37.00
CA ALA A 95 -12.44 -24.43 38.47
C ALA A 95 -13.78 -24.30 39.17
N THR A 96 -14.84 -23.80 38.48
CA THR A 96 -16.13 -23.47 39.10
C THR A 96 -17.21 -24.44 38.63
N PRO A 97 -18.02 -25.01 39.58
CA PRO A 97 -19.18 -25.83 39.25
C PRO A 97 -20.19 -25.04 38.40
N ALA A 98 -20.80 -25.71 37.40
CA ALA A 98 -21.67 -25.06 36.42
C ALA A 98 -22.90 -24.36 37.03
N ASP A 99 -23.44 -24.86 38.13
CA ASP A 99 -24.57 -24.29 38.84
C ASP A 99 -24.25 -22.98 39.58
N GLN A 100 -22.98 -22.77 39.96
CA GLN A 100 -22.52 -21.57 40.66
C GLN A 100 -21.89 -20.51 39.76
N LEU A 101 -21.52 -20.88 38.53
CA LEU A 101 -20.76 -20.04 37.59
C LEU A 101 -21.41 -18.67 37.35
N LEU A 102 -22.72 -18.67 37.06
CA LEU A 102 -23.44 -17.43 36.78
C LEU A 102 -23.60 -16.52 37.98
N GLN A 103 -23.55 -17.09 39.21
CA GLN A 103 -23.64 -16.29 40.41
C GLN A 103 -22.30 -15.69 40.81
N THR A 104 -21.22 -16.47 40.68
CA THR A 104 -19.88 -16.09 41.11
C THR A 104 -19.21 -15.14 40.09
N GLU A 105 -19.44 -15.36 38.79
CA GLU A 105 -18.71 -14.66 37.73
C GLU A 105 -19.51 -13.58 36.97
N LYS A 106 -20.67 -13.15 37.52
CA LYS A 106 -21.54 -12.12 36.90
C LYS A 106 -20.78 -10.87 36.47
N ALA A 107 -19.91 -10.34 37.34
CA ALA A 107 -19.15 -9.13 37.06
C ALA A 107 -18.14 -9.33 35.95
N SER A 108 -17.43 -10.44 35.93
CA SER A 108 -16.43 -10.79 34.90
C SER A 108 -17.09 -10.96 33.54
N ILE A 109 -18.26 -11.63 33.50
CA ILE A 109 -19.03 -11.82 32.28
C ILE A 109 -19.55 -10.47 31.76
N ALA A 110 -20.09 -9.64 32.63
CA ALA A 110 -20.59 -8.31 32.26
C ALA A 110 -19.44 -7.42 31.71
N TRP A 111 -18.28 -7.44 32.36
CA TRP A 111 -17.08 -6.75 31.86
C TRP A 111 -16.61 -7.25 30.50
N ALA A 112 -16.55 -8.56 30.29
CA ALA A 112 -16.19 -9.15 29.02
C ALA A 112 -17.14 -8.69 27.88
N ILE A 113 -18.46 -8.72 28.15
CA ILE A 113 -19.46 -8.23 27.19
C ILE A 113 -19.29 -6.73 26.93
N ALA A 114 -19.09 -5.91 27.95
CA ALA A 114 -18.91 -4.46 27.81
C ALA A 114 -17.68 -4.12 26.96
N ILE A 115 -16.56 -4.83 27.15
CA ILE A 115 -15.35 -4.63 26.37
C ILE A 115 -15.54 -5.11 24.91
N LEU A 116 -16.21 -6.26 24.71
CA LEU A 116 -16.55 -6.72 23.36
C LEU A 116 -17.45 -5.72 22.62
N LEU A 117 -18.44 -5.16 23.27
CA LEU A 117 -19.27 -4.10 22.68
C LEU A 117 -18.47 -2.82 22.43
N GLY A 118 -17.55 -2.46 23.33
CA GLY A 118 -16.64 -1.32 23.15
C GLY A 118 -15.70 -1.47 21.94
N SER A 119 -15.32 -2.70 21.59
CA SER A 119 -14.49 -2.96 20.42
C SER A 119 -15.16 -2.56 19.10
N ILE A 120 -16.50 -2.56 19.03
CA ILE A 120 -17.26 -2.10 17.86
C ILE A 120 -16.91 -0.63 17.58
N VAL A 121 -16.88 0.20 18.62
CA VAL A 121 -16.52 1.62 18.50
C VAL A 121 -15.07 1.78 18.05
N LEU A 122 -14.16 0.97 18.62
CA LEU A 122 -12.75 0.98 18.26
C LEU A 122 -12.55 0.67 16.76
N ILE A 123 -13.15 -0.41 16.28
CA ILE A 123 -13.05 -0.81 14.88
C ILE A 123 -13.76 0.20 13.96
N ALA A 124 -14.90 0.76 14.38
CA ALA A 124 -15.58 1.80 13.63
C ALA A 124 -14.69 3.03 13.46
N LEU A 125 -14.02 3.51 14.50
CA LEU A 125 -13.09 4.64 14.43
C LEU A 125 -11.90 4.33 13.49
N GLN A 126 -11.25 3.18 13.64
CA GLN A 126 -10.16 2.75 12.74
C GLN A 126 -10.63 2.77 11.28
N THR A 127 -11.77 2.14 11.00
CA THR A 127 -12.33 2.01 9.66
C THR A 127 -12.66 3.37 9.04
N VAL A 128 -13.25 4.27 9.82
CA VAL A 128 -13.64 5.60 9.34
C VAL A 128 -12.40 6.46 9.04
N PHE A 129 -11.37 6.47 9.89
CA PHE A 129 -10.13 7.17 9.57
C PHE A 129 -9.45 6.60 8.33
N LYS A 130 -9.40 5.29 8.19
CA LYS A 130 -8.80 4.63 7.03
C LYS A 130 -9.55 4.93 5.73
N HIS A 131 -10.87 4.72 5.71
CA HIS A 131 -11.65 4.77 4.48
C HIS A 131 -12.19 6.16 4.16
N GLN A 132 -12.75 6.86 5.13
CA GLN A 132 -13.39 8.15 4.86
C GLN A 132 -12.38 9.31 4.83
N ALA A 133 -11.44 9.34 5.78
CA ALA A 133 -10.46 10.43 5.82
C ALA A 133 -9.31 10.25 4.82
N LEU A 134 -8.76 9.02 4.70
CA LEU A 134 -7.51 8.80 3.98
C LEU A 134 -7.69 8.19 2.58
N ALA A 135 -8.49 7.13 2.41
CA ALA A 135 -8.49 6.33 1.20
C ALA A 135 -8.81 7.11 -0.08
N GLY A 136 -9.75 8.06 -0.02
CA GLY A 136 -10.13 8.94 -1.14
C GLY A 136 -9.35 10.25 -1.17
N ASN A 137 -9.30 10.95 -0.03
CA ASN A 137 -8.79 12.31 0.05
C ASN A 137 -7.27 12.41 -0.08
N PHE A 138 -6.52 11.48 0.52
CA PHE A 138 -5.06 11.51 0.49
C PHE A 138 -4.50 11.36 -0.93
N PRO A 139 -4.87 10.37 -1.75
CA PRO A 139 -4.39 10.31 -3.13
C PRO A 139 -4.89 11.48 -3.98
N MET A 140 -6.09 12.04 -3.71
CA MET A 140 -6.57 13.21 -4.43
C MET A 140 -5.76 14.46 -4.09
N MET A 141 -5.40 14.65 -2.82
CA MET A 141 -4.50 15.71 -2.37
C MET A 141 -3.12 15.60 -3.06
N LEU A 142 -2.58 14.38 -3.19
CA LEU A 142 -1.31 14.15 -3.88
C LEU A 142 -1.41 14.44 -5.36
N ARG A 143 -2.48 13.98 -6.04
CA ARG A 143 -2.72 14.28 -7.46
C ARG A 143 -2.78 15.77 -7.72
N TRP A 144 -3.49 16.50 -6.87
CA TRP A 144 -3.59 17.96 -6.96
C TRP A 144 -2.23 18.63 -6.78
N ARG A 145 -1.46 18.19 -5.78
CA ARG A 145 -0.11 18.69 -5.50
C ARG A 145 0.87 18.42 -6.65
N PHE A 146 0.87 17.21 -7.19
CA PHE A 146 1.70 16.82 -8.33
C PHE A 146 1.28 17.55 -9.61
N HIS A 147 -0.01 17.72 -9.84
CA HIS A 147 -0.52 18.46 -11.00
C HIS A 147 -0.06 19.91 -10.97
N ARG A 148 -0.22 20.60 -9.85
CA ARG A 148 0.26 22.01 -9.70
C ARG A 148 1.78 22.11 -9.90
N TRP A 149 2.55 21.19 -9.33
CA TRP A 149 4.01 21.14 -9.52
C TRP A 149 4.39 20.99 -10.99
N LEU A 150 3.72 20.09 -11.71
CA LEU A 150 3.99 19.83 -13.12
C LEU A 150 3.58 21.02 -14.01
N LEU A 151 2.52 21.74 -13.71
CA LEU A 151 2.13 22.94 -14.46
C LEU A 151 3.22 24.05 -14.44
N ASN A 152 4.08 24.05 -13.44
CA ASN A 152 5.20 24.98 -13.32
C ASN A 152 6.49 24.47 -14.00
N GLN A 153 6.45 23.32 -14.71
CA GLN A 153 7.60 22.82 -15.47
C GLN A 153 7.77 23.58 -16.81
N SER A 154 9.00 23.56 -17.32
CA SER A 154 9.32 24.22 -18.60
C SER A 154 8.69 23.52 -19.79
N MET A 155 8.54 24.24 -20.91
CA MET A 155 8.09 23.64 -22.18
C MET A 155 8.96 22.48 -22.65
N GLY A 156 10.29 22.53 -22.43
CA GLY A 156 11.19 21.45 -22.76
C GLY A 156 10.83 20.15 -22.04
N PHE A 157 10.38 20.19 -20.79
CA PHE A 157 9.90 19.01 -20.07
C PHE A 157 8.71 18.35 -20.80
N PHE A 158 7.75 19.13 -21.29
CA PHE A 158 6.57 18.61 -21.98
C PHE A 158 6.86 18.16 -23.42
N GLN A 159 7.92 18.67 -24.05
CA GLN A 159 8.37 18.23 -25.38
C GLN A 159 9.09 16.88 -25.30
N ASP A 160 9.79 16.58 -24.19
CA ASP A 160 10.52 15.33 -23.98
C ASP A 160 9.64 14.18 -23.48
N GLU A 161 8.45 14.46 -22.94
CA GLU A 161 7.58 13.46 -22.31
C GLU A 161 6.18 13.44 -22.94
N PHE A 162 5.65 12.25 -23.19
CA PHE A 162 4.26 12.11 -23.66
C PHE A 162 3.26 12.49 -22.57
N ALA A 163 2.29 13.36 -22.88
CA ALA A 163 1.26 13.82 -21.95
C ALA A 163 0.50 12.68 -21.26
N GLY A 164 0.16 11.61 -22.00
CA GLY A 164 -0.49 10.43 -21.45
C GLY A 164 0.38 9.69 -20.43
N ARG A 165 1.71 9.64 -20.63
CA ARG A 165 2.65 9.03 -19.69
C ARG A 165 2.76 9.85 -18.40
N ILE A 166 2.87 11.17 -18.50
CA ILE A 166 2.89 12.08 -17.34
C ILE A 166 1.62 11.89 -16.51
N SER A 167 0.45 11.94 -17.17
CA SER A 167 -0.85 11.79 -16.51
C SER A 167 -0.97 10.43 -15.79
N ALA A 168 -0.59 9.33 -16.45
CA ALA A 168 -0.59 8.01 -15.85
C ALA A 168 0.33 7.93 -14.61
N LYS A 169 1.56 8.49 -14.71
CA LYS A 169 2.50 8.53 -13.58
C LYS A 169 1.96 9.30 -12.40
N VAL A 170 1.35 10.48 -12.61
CA VAL A 170 0.72 11.27 -11.53
C VAL A 170 -0.37 10.45 -10.83
N MET A 171 -1.27 9.84 -11.62
CA MET A 171 -2.39 9.08 -11.07
C MET A 171 -1.94 7.85 -10.28
N GLN A 172 -1.00 7.08 -10.83
CA GLN A 172 -0.51 5.84 -10.21
C GLN A 172 0.40 6.11 -9.00
N THR A 173 1.31 7.10 -9.08
CA THR A 173 2.20 7.45 -7.97
C THR A 173 1.43 7.91 -6.76
N ALA A 174 0.38 8.72 -6.94
CA ALA A 174 -0.45 9.20 -5.84
C ALA A 174 -1.17 8.04 -5.13
N LEU A 175 -1.69 7.05 -5.88
CA LEU A 175 -2.30 5.85 -5.31
C LEU A 175 -1.25 5.00 -4.58
N SER A 176 -0.11 4.75 -5.21
CA SER A 176 0.94 3.92 -4.62
C SER A 176 1.53 4.52 -3.34
N VAL A 177 1.67 5.85 -3.24
CA VAL A 177 2.07 6.52 -1.99
C VAL A 177 1.03 6.28 -0.90
N ARG A 178 -0.28 6.42 -1.20
CA ARG A 178 -1.36 6.09 -0.26
C ARG A 178 -1.24 4.64 0.21
N ASP A 179 -1.10 3.69 -0.73
CA ASP A 179 -1.08 2.26 -0.42
C ASP A 179 0.14 1.88 0.43
N ILE A 180 1.32 2.46 0.15
CA ILE A 180 2.50 2.32 1.01
C ILE A 180 2.20 2.81 2.42
N CYS A 181 1.59 4.00 2.57
CA CYS A 181 1.26 4.55 3.89
C CYS A 181 0.23 3.69 4.64
N ILE A 182 -0.75 3.11 3.94
CA ILE A 182 -1.73 2.20 4.52
C ILE A 182 -1.07 0.86 4.89
N ILE A 183 -0.27 0.25 4.03
CA ILE A 183 0.41 -1.01 4.33
C ILE A 183 1.33 -0.83 5.54
N VAL A 184 2.14 0.23 5.58
CA VAL A 184 3.06 0.48 6.68
C VAL A 184 2.32 0.88 7.96
N GLY A 185 1.36 1.80 7.86
CA GLY A 185 0.68 2.39 9.02
C GLY A 185 -0.48 1.57 9.57
N ASP A 186 -1.09 0.72 8.77
CA ASP A 186 -2.20 -0.14 9.20
C ASP A 186 -1.73 -1.59 9.32
N VAL A 187 -1.32 -2.22 8.23
CA VAL A 187 -1.03 -3.66 8.20
C VAL A 187 0.19 -4.02 9.04
N LEU A 188 1.34 -3.36 8.83
CA LEU A 188 2.57 -3.70 9.58
C LEU A 188 2.45 -3.29 11.06
N VAL A 189 1.79 -2.18 11.38
CA VAL A 189 1.54 -1.77 12.77
C VAL A 189 0.63 -2.79 13.45
N PHE A 190 -0.49 -3.17 12.83
CA PHE A 190 -1.40 -4.19 13.37
C PHE A 190 -0.66 -5.49 13.66
N MET A 191 0.08 -6.01 12.67
CA MET A 191 0.81 -7.26 12.81
C MET A 191 1.89 -7.19 13.89
N GLY A 192 2.68 -6.10 13.91
CA GLY A 192 3.74 -5.92 14.90
C GLY A 192 3.20 -5.84 16.33
N ILE A 193 2.12 -5.09 16.54
CA ILE A 193 1.49 -4.96 17.87
C ILE A 193 0.82 -6.27 18.28
N THR A 194 0.05 -6.91 17.38
CA THR A 194 -0.61 -8.20 17.68
C THR A 194 0.41 -9.27 18.02
N PHE A 195 1.49 -9.40 17.23
CA PHE A 195 2.54 -10.36 17.52
C PHE A 195 3.25 -10.09 18.86
N THR A 196 3.62 -8.84 19.11
CA THR A 196 4.28 -8.45 20.37
C THR A 196 3.36 -8.72 21.57
N ALA A 197 2.06 -8.35 21.47
CA ALA A 197 1.10 -8.59 22.51
C ALA A 197 0.87 -10.10 22.75
N MET A 198 0.82 -10.92 21.69
CA MET A 198 0.75 -12.38 21.82
C MET A 198 1.97 -12.94 22.56
N VAL A 199 3.18 -12.48 22.22
CA VAL A 199 4.42 -12.90 22.90
C VAL A 199 4.36 -12.53 24.38
N VAL A 200 3.88 -11.34 24.73
CA VAL A 200 3.72 -10.91 26.14
C VAL A 200 2.69 -11.79 26.86
N VAL A 201 1.55 -12.06 26.24
CA VAL A 201 0.50 -12.91 26.86
C VAL A 201 1.00 -14.34 27.05
N VAL A 202 1.63 -14.95 26.04
CA VAL A 202 2.16 -16.31 26.16
C VAL A 202 3.25 -16.39 27.22
N GLY A 203 4.15 -15.40 27.26
CA GLY A 203 5.22 -15.32 28.27
C GLY A 203 4.68 -15.08 29.69
N SER A 204 3.48 -14.53 29.85
CA SER A 204 2.84 -14.36 31.16
C SER A 204 2.33 -15.69 31.74
N PHE A 205 2.08 -16.70 30.91
CA PHE A 205 1.71 -18.04 31.39
C PHE A 205 2.94 -18.81 31.87
N ASP A 206 3.96 -18.91 30.99
CA ASP A 206 5.26 -19.48 31.31
C ASP A 206 6.29 -19.06 30.24
N SER A 207 7.52 -18.76 30.67
CA SER A 207 8.61 -18.35 29.77
C SER A 207 9.04 -19.45 28.78
N VAL A 208 8.89 -20.71 29.15
CA VAL A 208 9.23 -21.87 28.27
C VAL A 208 8.32 -21.89 27.05
N LEU A 209 7.09 -21.42 27.14
CA LEU A 209 6.17 -21.31 26.01
C LEU A 209 6.67 -20.31 24.94
N LEU A 210 7.60 -19.42 25.25
CA LEU A 210 8.20 -18.53 24.27
C LEU A 210 9.17 -19.24 23.30
N LEU A 211 9.73 -20.39 23.68
CA LEU A 211 10.70 -21.12 22.84
C LEU A 211 10.15 -21.52 21.47
N PRO A 212 8.96 -22.15 21.36
CA PRO A 212 8.33 -22.44 20.06
C PRO A 212 8.12 -21.20 19.20
N PHE A 213 7.67 -20.06 19.80
CA PHE A 213 7.47 -18.81 19.09
C PHE A 213 8.77 -18.20 18.59
N ALA A 214 9.81 -18.18 19.41
CA ALA A 214 11.13 -17.66 19.03
C ALA A 214 11.77 -18.52 17.92
N ALA A 215 11.70 -19.84 18.03
CA ALA A 215 12.18 -20.77 17.01
C ALA A 215 11.44 -20.56 15.68
N TRP A 216 10.11 -20.53 15.74
CA TRP A 216 9.28 -20.28 14.55
C TRP A 216 9.57 -18.91 13.93
N PHE A 217 9.63 -17.83 14.71
CA PHE A 217 9.92 -16.50 14.21
C PHE A 217 11.26 -16.43 13.48
N THR A 218 12.29 -17.07 14.06
CA THR A 218 13.61 -17.14 13.43
C THR A 218 13.54 -17.88 12.08
N LEU A 219 12.92 -19.05 12.04
CA LEU A 219 12.75 -19.83 10.80
C LEU A 219 11.90 -19.08 9.77
N TYR A 220 10.87 -18.35 10.20
CA TYR A 220 10.02 -17.54 9.35
C TYR A 220 10.81 -16.37 8.71
N ILE A 221 11.62 -15.66 9.50
CA ILE A 221 12.50 -14.61 8.97
C ILE A 221 13.50 -15.17 7.96
N LEU A 222 14.11 -16.33 8.24
CA LEU A 222 15.01 -16.99 7.29
C LEU A 222 14.28 -17.36 5.99
N THR A 223 13.02 -17.82 6.08
CA THR A 223 12.17 -18.12 4.93
C THR A 223 11.89 -16.86 4.11
N ILE A 224 11.53 -15.75 4.74
CA ILE A 224 11.33 -14.46 4.07
C ILE A 224 12.62 -14.00 3.36
N VAL A 225 13.75 -13.99 4.06
CA VAL A 225 15.05 -13.58 3.50
C VAL A 225 15.45 -14.45 2.30
N PHE A 226 15.08 -15.74 2.31
CA PHE A 226 15.36 -16.64 1.20
C PHE A 226 14.42 -16.42 0.00
N PHE A 227 13.09 -16.32 0.22
CA PHE A 227 12.10 -16.31 -0.85
C PHE A 227 11.85 -14.93 -1.44
N VAL A 228 11.80 -13.86 -0.64
CA VAL A 228 11.42 -12.52 -1.11
C VAL A 228 12.32 -11.99 -2.21
N PRO A 229 13.67 -12.05 -2.13
CA PRO A 229 14.53 -11.60 -3.22
C PRO A 229 14.32 -12.39 -4.52
N ARG A 230 14.09 -13.71 -4.41
CA ARG A 230 13.85 -14.60 -5.55
C ARG A 230 12.51 -14.33 -6.23
N LEU A 231 11.48 -14.08 -5.43
CA LEU A 231 10.15 -13.66 -5.92
C LEU A 231 10.25 -12.31 -6.63
N GLY A 232 10.98 -11.34 -6.07
CA GLY A 232 11.21 -10.04 -6.69
C GLY A 232 11.94 -10.13 -8.02
N ALA A 233 13.00 -10.95 -8.11
CA ALA A 233 13.72 -11.18 -9.37
C ALA A 233 12.84 -11.87 -10.42
N SER A 234 12.03 -12.85 -10.01
CA SER A 234 11.08 -13.54 -10.89
C SER A 234 9.96 -12.62 -11.38
N ALA A 235 9.43 -11.75 -10.49
CA ALA A 235 8.43 -10.74 -10.84
C ALA A 235 8.96 -9.74 -11.88
N LYS A 236 10.21 -9.28 -11.74
CA LYS A 236 10.87 -8.42 -12.72
C LYS A 236 10.99 -9.09 -14.10
N ALA A 237 11.41 -10.36 -14.15
CA ALA A 237 11.50 -11.12 -15.38
C ALA A 237 10.12 -11.28 -16.06
N GLN A 238 9.09 -11.57 -15.25
CA GLN A 238 7.70 -11.68 -15.71
C GLN A 238 7.17 -10.34 -16.26
N ALA A 239 7.46 -9.22 -15.60
CA ALA A 239 7.07 -7.89 -16.09
C ALA A 239 7.71 -7.57 -17.44
N SER A 240 8.99 -7.88 -17.64
CA SER A 240 9.69 -7.70 -18.92
C SER A 240 9.08 -8.56 -20.04
N ALA A 241 8.80 -9.84 -19.77
CA ALA A 241 8.15 -10.73 -20.74
C ALA A 241 6.71 -10.30 -21.07
N ARG A 242 5.97 -9.78 -20.08
CA ARG A 242 4.63 -9.19 -20.28
C ARG A 242 4.69 -7.98 -21.20
N SER A 243 5.65 -7.09 -20.97
CA SER A 243 5.85 -5.89 -21.80
C SER A 243 6.15 -6.26 -23.25
N LEU A 244 7.04 -7.24 -23.46
CA LEU A 244 7.36 -7.76 -24.81
C LEU A 244 6.12 -8.36 -25.50
N MET A 245 5.36 -9.19 -24.80
CA MET A 245 4.12 -9.78 -25.30
C MET A 245 3.11 -8.70 -25.69
N THR A 246 2.89 -7.73 -24.79
CA THR A 246 1.97 -6.61 -25.04
C THR A 246 2.43 -5.78 -26.24
N GLY A 247 3.73 -5.48 -26.34
CA GLY A 247 4.31 -4.75 -27.46
C GLY A 247 4.03 -5.44 -28.80
N ARG A 248 4.31 -6.74 -28.92
CA ARG A 248 4.04 -7.51 -30.16
C ARG A 248 2.58 -7.51 -30.56
N ILE A 249 1.66 -7.65 -29.59
CA ILE A 249 0.22 -7.63 -29.86
C ILE A 249 -0.23 -6.24 -30.29
N THR A 250 0.26 -5.19 -29.62
CA THR A 250 -0.04 -3.80 -29.98
C THR A 250 0.45 -3.46 -31.37
N ASP A 251 1.67 -3.88 -31.75
CA ASP A 251 2.23 -3.67 -33.07
C ASP A 251 1.37 -4.31 -34.17
N ALA A 252 0.92 -5.55 -33.96
CA ALA A 252 0.02 -6.23 -34.89
C ALA A 252 -1.30 -5.47 -35.07
N TYR A 253 -1.89 -4.94 -34.00
CA TYR A 253 -3.15 -4.19 -34.07
C TYR A 253 -2.96 -2.78 -34.66
N THR A 254 -1.87 -2.11 -34.34
CA THR A 254 -1.54 -0.80 -34.91
C THR A 254 -1.34 -0.90 -36.43
N ASN A 255 -0.74 -1.99 -36.92
CA ASN A 255 -0.46 -2.23 -38.32
C ASN A 255 -1.46 -3.22 -38.96
N ILE A 256 -2.68 -3.31 -38.40
CA ILE A 256 -3.67 -4.33 -38.82
C ILE A 256 -4.02 -4.27 -40.30
N ALA A 257 -4.03 -3.08 -40.91
CA ALA A 257 -4.28 -2.90 -42.34
C ALA A 257 -3.22 -3.66 -43.16
N THR A 258 -1.93 -3.55 -42.80
CA THR A 258 -0.82 -4.26 -43.46
C THR A 258 -0.94 -5.77 -43.27
N VAL A 259 -1.23 -6.24 -42.05
CA VAL A 259 -1.44 -7.67 -41.75
C VAL A 259 -2.57 -8.26 -42.59
N LYS A 260 -3.67 -7.54 -42.74
CA LYS A 260 -4.82 -7.95 -43.55
C LYS A 260 -4.52 -7.91 -45.05
N LEU A 261 -3.85 -6.85 -45.52
CA LEU A 261 -3.54 -6.66 -46.93
C LEU A 261 -2.65 -7.80 -47.46
N PHE A 262 -1.66 -8.21 -46.69
CA PHE A 262 -0.71 -9.27 -47.08
C PHE A 262 -1.13 -10.67 -46.63
N SER A 263 -2.33 -10.84 -46.03
CA SER A 263 -2.86 -12.13 -45.55
C SER A 263 -1.95 -12.85 -44.53
N HIS A 264 -1.14 -12.12 -43.76
CA HIS A 264 -0.13 -12.66 -42.85
C HIS A 264 -0.70 -12.97 -41.44
N ALA A 265 -2.00 -13.11 -41.26
CA ALA A 265 -2.64 -13.34 -39.97
C ALA A 265 -2.08 -14.57 -39.22
N GLY A 266 -1.77 -15.66 -39.93
CA GLY A 266 -1.17 -16.86 -39.32
C GLY A 266 0.25 -16.61 -38.77
N ARG A 267 1.07 -15.86 -39.52
CA ARG A 267 2.44 -15.50 -39.13
C ARG A 267 2.46 -14.58 -37.90
N GLU A 268 1.58 -13.59 -37.89
CA GLU A 268 1.41 -12.71 -36.74
C GLU A 268 0.90 -13.45 -35.50
N ALA A 269 -0.02 -14.39 -35.68
CA ALA A 269 -0.50 -15.24 -34.58
C ALA A 269 0.63 -16.11 -33.98
N ASP A 270 1.52 -16.66 -34.81
CA ASP A 270 2.68 -17.43 -34.34
C ASP A 270 3.71 -16.56 -33.64
N TYR A 271 3.91 -15.31 -34.12
CA TYR A 271 4.79 -14.34 -33.47
C TYR A 271 4.27 -13.93 -32.10
N ALA A 272 2.98 -13.64 -31.99
CA ALA A 272 2.32 -13.37 -30.70
C ALA A 272 2.38 -14.59 -29.76
N ARG A 273 2.10 -15.81 -30.31
CA ARG A 273 2.17 -17.07 -29.55
C ARG A 273 3.54 -17.32 -28.94
N SER A 274 4.62 -17.00 -29.66
CA SER A 274 5.98 -17.13 -29.13
C SER A 274 6.21 -16.27 -27.89
N ALA A 275 5.77 -15.01 -27.92
CA ALA A 275 5.86 -14.10 -26.76
C ALA A 275 4.96 -14.54 -25.60
N MET A 276 3.75 -15.06 -25.92
CA MET A 276 2.86 -15.61 -24.90
C MET A 276 3.47 -16.84 -24.19
N ARG A 277 4.16 -17.72 -24.94
CA ARG A 277 4.88 -18.86 -24.35
C ARG A 277 6.04 -18.41 -23.47
N GLU A 278 6.80 -17.42 -23.87
CA GLU A 278 7.87 -16.84 -23.09
C GLU A 278 7.33 -16.25 -21.79
N PHE A 279 6.27 -15.41 -21.87
CA PHE A 279 5.59 -14.88 -20.71
C PHE A 279 5.09 -16.00 -19.78
N LEU A 280 4.40 -17.02 -20.32
CA LEU A 280 3.87 -18.16 -19.55
C LEU A 280 4.99 -18.93 -18.83
N SER A 281 6.17 -19.07 -19.43
CA SER A 281 7.33 -19.71 -18.79
C SER A 281 7.80 -18.96 -17.56
N THR A 282 7.77 -17.63 -17.59
CA THR A 282 8.10 -16.78 -16.43
C THR A 282 7.02 -16.87 -15.33
N VAL A 283 5.74 -16.93 -15.73
CA VAL A 283 4.62 -17.19 -14.80
C VAL A 283 4.81 -18.51 -14.06
N TYR A 284 5.11 -19.58 -14.78
CA TYR A 284 5.35 -20.89 -14.15
C TYR A 284 6.53 -20.87 -13.16
N ARG A 285 7.61 -20.15 -13.50
CA ARG A 285 8.75 -20.00 -12.57
C ARG A 285 8.33 -19.27 -11.31
N GLN A 286 7.56 -18.19 -11.43
CA GLN A 286 7.06 -17.45 -10.28
C GLN A 286 6.12 -18.27 -9.43
N MET A 287 5.15 -18.98 -10.05
CA MET A 287 4.19 -19.79 -9.34
C MET A 287 4.85 -20.96 -8.59
N ARG A 288 5.91 -21.55 -9.14
CA ARG A 288 6.69 -22.58 -8.40
C ARG A 288 7.33 -22.02 -7.13
N LEU A 289 7.85 -20.78 -7.18
CA LEU A 289 8.40 -20.12 -5.97
C LEU A 289 7.31 -19.77 -4.97
N VAL A 290 6.15 -19.30 -5.43
CA VAL A 290 4.98 -19.03 -4.57
C VAL A 290 4.53 -20.33 -3.89
N SER A 291 4.31 -21.39 -4.67
CA SER A 291 3.89 -22.69 -4.11
C SER A 291 4.91 -23.28 -3.11
N ALA A 292 6.21 -23.17 -3.43
CA ALA A 292 7.26 -23.61 -2.50
C ALA A 292 7.25 -22.80 -1.20
N PHE A 293 7.06 -21.48 -1.29
CA PHE A 293 6.92 -20.63 -0.11
C PHE A 293 5.69 -21.02 0.73
N GLU A 294 4.53 -21.19 0.09
CA GLU A 294 3.29 -21.57 0.78
C GLU A 294 3.42 -22.92 1.49
N ILE A 295 4.05 -23.90 0.85
CA ILE A 295 4.30 -25.22 1.46
C ILE A 295 5.22 -25.08 2.68
N VAL A 296 6.34 -24.37 2.56
CA VAL A 296 7.28 -24.15 3.67
C VAL A 296 6.59 -23.38 4.80
N ASN A 297 5.85 -22.31 4.47
CA ASN A 297 5.13 -21.52 5.46
C ASN A 297 4.09 -22.36 6.21
N HIS A 298 3.32 -23.19 5.50
CA HIS A 298 2.36 -24.10 6.12
C HIS A 298 3.04 -25.13 7.03
N ALA A 299 4.17 -25.71 6.59
CA ALA A 299 4.95 -26.63 7.41
C ALA A 299 5.46 -25.96 8.71
N LEU A 300 5.97 -24.74 8.62
CA LEU A 300 6.38 -23.95 9.79
C LEU A 300 5.21 -23.67 10.75
N MET A 301 4.01 -23.42 10.21
CA MET A 301 2.81 -23.21 11.03
C MET A 301 2.37 -24.48 11.75
N VAL A 302 2.35 -25.61 11.06
CA VAL A 302 2.06 -26.92 11.68
C VAL A 302 3.09 -27.22 12.78
N LEU A 303 4.36 -26.96 12.52
CA LEU A 303 5.42 -27.15 13.52
C LEU A 303 5.20 -26.23 14.74
N LEU A 304 4.83 -24.97 14.54
CA LEU A 304 4.52 -24.04 15.62
C LEU A 304 3.33 -24.55 16.46
N ILE A 305 2.24 -24.99 15.83
CA ILE A 305 1.07 -25.51 16.55
C ILE A 305 1.46 -26.74 17.38
N LEU A 306 2.12 -27.71 16.77
CA LEU A 306 2.50 -28.96 17.45
C LEU A 306 3.48 -28.72 18.60
N SER A 307 4.50 -27.86 18.38
CA SER A 307 5.47 -27.54 19.42
C SER A 307 4.85 -26.72 20.57
N THR A 308 4.03 -25.71 20.26
CA THR A 308 3.36 -24.89 21.30
C THR A 308 2.36 -25.71 22.08
N ALA A 309 1.49 -26.49 21.40
CA ALA A 309 0.53 -27.36 22.09
C ALA A 309 1.25 -28.45 22.90
N GLY A 310 2.29 -29.07 22.35
CA GLY A 310 3.09 -30.09 23.06
C GLY A 310 3.75 -29.53 24.32
N VAL A 311 4.42 -28.38 24.23
CA VAL A 311 5.03 -27.71 25.40
C VAL A 311 3.96 -27.30 26.43
N ALA A 312 2.83 -26.71 25.96
CA ALA A 312 1.75 -26.28 26.85
C ALA A 312 1.12 -27.47 27.60
N ILE A 313 0.86 -28.60 26.91
CA ILE A 313 0.35 -29.81 27.54
C ILE A 313 1.37 -30.39 28.53
N TYR A 314 2.66 -30.39 28.17
CA TYR A 314 3.73 -30.86 29.08
C TYR A 314 3.78 -30.07 30.37
N LEU A 315 3.75 -28.73 30.29
CA LEU A 315 3.72 -27.83 31.45
C LEU A 315 2.44 -27.98 32.28
N TRP A 316 1.31 -28.21 31.59
CA TRP A 316 0.04 -28.50 32.28
C TRP A 316 0.07 -29.80 33.08
N VAL A 317 0.60 -30.88 32.50
CA VAL A 317 0.77 -32.19 33.23
C VAL A 317 1.66 -32.02 34.44
N GLN A 318 2.66 -31.11 34.39
CA GLN A 318 3.50 -30.80 35.53
C GLN A 318 2.84 -29.85 36.56
N GLY A 319 1.62 -29.35 36.28
CA GLY A 319 0.90 -28.42 37.15
C GLY A 319 1.45 -26.99 37.15
N GLN A 320 2.30 -26.64 36.16
CA GLN A 320 2.90 -25.30 36.06
C GLN A 320 1.97 -24.30 35.38
N VAL A 321 1.07 -24.72 34.51
CA VAL A 321 0.09 -23.88 33.82
C VAL A 321 -1.30 -24.49 33.91
N GLY A 322 -2.34 -23.64 33.82
CA GLY A 322 -3.74 -24.07 33.76
C GLY A 322 -4.17 -24.52 32.37
N PRO A 323 -5.33 -25.20 32.24
CA PRO A 323 -5.89 -25.62 30.94
C PRO A 323 -6.22 -24.41 30.05
N GLY A 324 -6.51 -23.24 30.62
CA GLY A 324 -6.72 -22.00 29.91
C GLY A 324 -5.48 -21.49 29.18
N ALA A 325 -4.29 -21.67 29.76
CA ALA A 325 -3.04 -21.34 29.10
C ALA A 325 -2.80 -22.22 27.86
N VAL A 326 -3.12 -23.52 27.93
CA VAL A 326 -3.07 -24.45 26.78
C VAL A 326 -4.01 -23.99 25.67
N ALA A 327 -5.25 -23.65 26.03
CA ALA A 327 -6.25 -23.18 25.06
C ALA A 327 -5.83 -21.85 24.40
N ALA A 328 -5.41 -20.85 25.19
CA ALA A 328 -5.02 -19.54 24.72
C ALA A 328 -3.77 -19.61 23.82
N ALA A 329 -2.70 -20.29 24.25
CA ALA A 329 -1.48 -20.43 23.48
C ALA A 329 -1.73 -21.14 22.14
N THR A 330 -2.55 -22.20 22.14
CA THR A 330 -2.91 -22.92 20.89
C THR A 330 -3.77 -22.03 19.97
N ALA A 331 -4.75 -21.31 20.49
CA ALA A 331 -5.59 -20.40 19.71
C ALA A 331 -4.75 -19.26 19.07
N MET A 332 -3.78 -18.70 19.80
CA MET A 332 -2.85 -17.71 19.26
C MET A 332 -2.00 -18.24 18.11
N THR A 333 -1.52 -19.52 18.18
CA THR A 333 -0.78 -20.10 17.06
C THR A 333 -1.66 -20.28 15.82
N LEU A 334 -2.92 -20.70 16.00
CA LEU A 334 -3.88 -20.78 14.89
C LEU A 334 -4.12 -19.41 14.22
N ARG A 335 -4.18 -18.34 15.00
CA ARG A 335 -4.33 -16.99 14.45
C ARG A 335 -3.12 -16.55 13.62
N LEU A 336 -1.91 -16.91 14.03
CA LEU A 336 -0.68 -16.61 13.29
C LEU A 336 -0.66 -17.19 11.89
N ILE A 337 -1.38 -18.27 11.60
CA ILE A 337 -1.53 -18.82 10.25
C ILE A 337 -2.10 -17.77 9.29
N GLY A 338 -3.23 -17.17 9.66
CA GLY A 338 -3.87 -16.13 8.84
C GLY A 338 -2.99 -14.90 8.65
N LEU A 339 -2.35 -14.44 9.72
CA LEU A 339 -1.45 -13.29 9.68
C LEU A 339 -0.24 -13.53 8.77
N SER A 340 0.35 -14.73 8.80
CA SER A 340 1.50 -15.12 7.98
C SER A 340 1.21 -15.08 6.48
N HIS A 341 0.05 -15.55 6.04
CA HIS A 341 -0.36 -15.47 4.65
C HIS A 341 -0.61 -14.02 4.22
N TRP A 342 -1.25 -13.25 5.09
CA TRP A 342 -1.52 -11.83 4.81
C TRP A 342 -0.24 -11.01 4.64
N ILE A 343 0.76 -11.21 5.52
CA ILE A 343 2.08 -10.54 5.41
C ILE A 343 2.72 -10.73 4.04
N LEU A 344 2.65 -11.94 3.47
CA LEU A 344 3.25 -12.20 2.16
C LEU A 344 2.62 -11.35 1.05
N TRP A 345 1.29 -11.30 1.01
CA TRP A 345 0.56 -10.53 0.01
C TRP A 345 0.83 -9.03 0.14
N GLU A 346 0.82 -8.52 1.37
CA GLU A 346 1.10 -7.11 1.64
C GLU A 346 2.57 -6.74 1.38
N ALA A 347 3.50 -7.63 1.67
CA ALA A 347 4.90 -7.40 1.31
C ALA A 347 5.11 -7.35 -0.20
N ALA A 348 4.46 -8.23 -0.96
CA ALA A 348 4.53 -8.20 -2.42
C ALA A 348 3.91 -6.89 -2.98
N ALA A 349 2.75 -6.49 -2.48
CA ALA A 349 2.09 -5.23 -2.85
C ALA A 349 2.96 -4.02 -2.49
N LEU A 350 3.60 -4.02 -1.31
CA LEU A 350 4.50 -2.95 -0.89
C LEU A 350 5.66 -2.76 -1.87
N PHE A 351 6.30 -3.85 -2.33
CA PHE A 351 7.38 -3.77 -3.32
C PHE A 351 6.89 -3.26 -4.67
N GLU A 352 5.70 -3.67 -5.12
CA GLU A 352 5.08 -3.17 -6.34
C GLU A 352 4.83 -1.65 -6.26
N HIS A 353 4.24 -1.20 -5.16
CA HIS A 353 3.99 0.23 -4.93
C HIS A 353 5.27 1.05 -4.81
N LEU A 354 6.32 0.53 -4.15
CA LEU A 354 7.62 1.18 -4.08
C LEU A 354 8.23 1.34 -5.49
N GLY A 355 8.12 0.31 -6.34
CA GLY A 355 8.54 0.37 -7.74
C GLY A 355 7.79 1.44 -8.54
N THR A 356 6.46 1.51 -8.37
CA THR A 356 5.61 2.52 -9.04
C THR A 356 5.96 3.94 -8.58
N VAL A 357 6.20 4.14 -7.27
CA VAL A 357 6.63 5.45 -6.75
C VAL A 357 8.01 5.81 -7.26
N GLN A 358 8.95 4.86 -7.36
CA GLN A 358 10.28 5.11 -7.92
C GLN A 358 10.23 5.53 -9.39
N ASP A 359 9.36 4.91 -10.20
CA ASP A 359 9.16 5.33 -11.60
C ASP A 359 8.52 6.72 -11.70
N GLY A 360 7.51 6.98 -10.88
CA GLY A 360 6.86 8.30 -10.80
C GLY A 360 7.80 9.41 -10.36
N LEU A 361 8.67 9.12 -9.39
CA LEU A 361 9.65 10.05 -8.85
C LEU A 361 10.60 10.60 -9.93
N ASN A 362 11.02 9.76 -10.89
CA ASN A 362 11.90 10.16 -11.98
C ASN A 362 11.29 11.27 -12.89
N SER A 363 9.97 11.40 -12.91
CA SER A 363 9.26 12.44 -13.67
C SER A 363 8.73 13.56 -12.74
N ILE A 364 8.09 13.21 -11.62
CA ILE A 364 7.42 14.17 -10.73
C ILE A 364 8.42 14.98 -9.89
N ALA A 365 9.53 14.37 -9.43
CA ALA A 365 10.53 15.05 -8.61
C ALA A 365 11.63 15.75 -9.44
N ARG A 366 11.44 15.86 -10.76
CA ARG A 366 12.36 16.57 -11.64
C ARG A 366 12.40 18.05 -11.27
N GLY A 367 13.60 18.60 -11.08
CA GLY A 367 13.77 20.03 -10.79
C GLY A 367 13.29 20.89 -11.97
N GLN A 368 12.75 22.06 -11.67
CA GLN A 368 12.44 23.06 -12.68
C GLN A 368 13.74 23.59 -13.30
N THR A 369 13.83 23.57 -14.61
CA THR A 369 15.00 24.09 -15.34
C THR A 369 14.97 25.61 -15.48
N ILE A 370 13.77 26.19 -15.48
CA ILE A 370 13.55 27.65 -15.54
C ILE A 370 12.88 28.06 -14.23
N ARG A 371 13.48 28.99 -13.51
CA ARG A 371 12.96 29.52 -12.24
C ARG A 371 13.09 31.03 -12.23
N ASP A 372 12.12 31.70 -11.64
CA ASP A 372 12.23 33.12 -11.34
C ASP A 372 13.33 33.37 -10.30
N GLN A 373 14.00 34.53 -10.42
CA GLN A 373 14.96 34.91 -9.39
C GLN A 373 14.24 35.25 -8.09
N PRO A 374 14.80 34.82 -6.92
CA PRO A 374 14.22 35.21 -5.64
C PRO A 374 14.03 36.71 -5.53
N GLY A 375 12.80 37.15 -5.26
CA GLY A 375 12.49 38.61 -5.16
C GLY A 375 12.29 39.34 -6.48
N ALA A 376 12.21 38.60 -7.61
CA ALA A 376 11.91 39.24 -8.90
C ALA A 376 10.56 40.00 -8.86
N PRO A 377 10.51 41.25 -9.29
CA PRO A 377 9.27 42.02 -9.34
C PRO A 377 8.32 41.43 -10.40
N ALA A 378 7.00 41.51 -10.14
CA ALA A 378 6.02 41.06 -11.13
C ALA A 378 6.17 41.86 -12.43
N LEU A 379 6.29 41.18 -13.55
CA LEU A 379 6.42 41.77 -14.87
C LEU A 379 5.15 42.57 -15.20
N LYS A 380 5.31 43.92 -15.36
CA LYS A 380 4.25 44.79 -15.84
C LYS A 380 4.52 45.15 -17.30
N VAL A 381 3.80 44.55 -18.21
CA VAL A 381 3.89 44.82 -19.64
C VAL A 381 3.06 46.09 -19.93
N SER A 382 3.74 47.21 -20.24
CA SER A 382 3.08 48.48 -20.63
C SER A 382 2.86 48.60 -22.14
N ARG A 383 3.71 47.95 -22.94
CA ARG A 383 3.62 47.81 -24.41
C ARG A 383 3.99 46.37 -24.77
N GLY A 384 3.22 45.75 -25.62
CA GLY A 384 3.50 44.37 -26.13
C GLY A 384 4.59 44.34 -27.21
N GLU A 385 5.71 45.09 -27.03
CA GLU A 385 6.79 45.20 -28.00
C GLU A 385 7.86 44.14 -27.70
N VAL A 386 8.25 43.35 -28.72
CA VAL A 386 9.36 42.41 -28.65
C VAL A 386 10.41 42.86 -29.65
N LYS A 387 11.65 43.11 -29.18
CA LYS A 387 12.79 43.49 -30.01
C LYS A 387 13.80 42.37 -30.03
N PHE A 388 14.26 42.01 -31.22
CA PHE A 388 15.40 41.11 -31.44
C PHE A 388 16.60 41.98 -31.90
N GLU A 389 17.57 42.16 -31.04
CA GLU A 389 18.78 42.92 -31.34
C GLU A 389 19.99 41.98 -31.36
N ASN A 390 20.59 41.80 -32.53
CA ASN A 390 21.78 40.99 -32.73
C ASN A 390 21.69 39.56 -32.16
N VAL A 391 20.52 38.91 -32.27
CA VAL A 391 20.29 37.56 -31.75
C VAL A 391 20.84 36.54 -32.74
N SER A 392 21.85 35.77 -32.32
CA SER A 392 22.36 34.57 -33.03
C SER A 392 21.96 33.35 -32.24
N PHE A 393 21.36 32.36 -32.92
CA PHE A 393 20.95 31.10 -32.32
C PHE A 393 21.31 29.92 -33.20
N CYS A 394 21.99 28.91 -32.66
CA CYS A 394 22.33 27.69 -33.36
C CYS A 394 21.28 26.61 -33.10
N LEU A 395 20.60 26.18 -34.15
CA LEU A 395 19.60 25.09 -34.09
C LEU A 395 20.21 23.68 -34.15
N LEU A 396 21.53 23.59 -34.50
CA LEU A 396 22.21 22.31 -34.75
C LEU A 396 22.17 21.38 -33.51
N TYR A 397 22.22 21.93 -32.28
CA TYR A 397 22.20 21.17 -31.02
C TYR A 397 20.79 21.01 -30.45
N THR A 398 19.81 21.73 -30.94
CA THR A 398 18.43 21.69 -30.42
C THR A 398 17.52 20.77 -31.21
N SER A 399 17.87 20.44 -32.45
CA SER A 399 17.12 19.55 -33.32
C SER A 399 18.07 18.84 -34.28
N PRO A 400 18.77 17.76 -33.86
CA PRO A 400 19.64 17.00 -34.77
C PRO A 400 18.79 16.46 -35.92
N SER A 401 18.99 17.00 -37.11
CA SER A 401 18.35 16.51 -38.32
C SER A 401 18.97 15.15 -38.71
N PRO A 402 18.20 14.17 -39.20
CA PRO A 402 18.75 12.93 -39.78
C PRO A 402 19.76 13.17 -40.93
N ARG A 403 19.80 14.37 -41.52
CA ARG A 403 20.78 14.77 -42.53
C ARG A 403 22.15 15.10 -41.92
N ASP A 404 22.19 15.53 -40.67
CA ASP A 404 23.45 15.89 -39.99
C ASP A 404 24.25 14.66 -39.52
N GLN A 405 23.60 13.48 -39.46
CA GLN A 405 24.26 12.20 -39.12
C GLN A 405 25.01 11.55 -40.29
N ARG A 406 24.94 12.12 -41.50
CA ARG A 406 25.66 11.61 -42.71
C ARG A 406 26.94 12.35 -43.05
N GLY A 407 27.40 13.23 -42.17
CA GLY A 407 28.56 14.10 -42.39
C GLY A 407 29.78 13.82 -41.52
N SER A 408 29.93 12.59 -41.00
CA SER A 408 31.16 12.16 -40.31
C SER A 408 31.60 10.79 -40.77
#